data_aced92806312aedc32afe749bb4c9a81
#
_entry.id   aced92806312aedc32afe749bb4c9a81
#
_cell.length_a   1.000
_cell.length_b   1.000
_cell.length_c   1.000
_cell.angle_alpha   90.00
_cell.angle_beta   90.00
_cell.angle_gamma   90.00
#
_symmetry.space_group_name_H-M   'P 1'
#
loop_
_entity.id
_entity.type
_entity.pdbx_description
1 polymer ?
#
loop_
_entity_poly.entity_id
_entity_poly.type
_entity_poly.pdbx_seq_one_letter_code
_entity_poly.pdbx_strand_id
1 'polypeptide(L)'
;MTSFKHLALFLLPALLASGCTHASPADNAMACFENSGQDFSKVLSCYKQAAATQPLDYTPTGSTAFPGVEKRSFQLKSQTWTGHGYASPAEWEHTVDIYIPEAALHGKALLIANNGTNVPIADRPISAPTDFTQAMALAVAEQTKTIVISVSNIPNQYLTYSDDGVPRREDDSVAHSWALFVQHPENRPFVSLHVPMMLSLVKAMDLAQAELKPWQIESFIAAGASKRGWAVWLAALADTRVSAIAPFVIDILNTHAALEHTYNAYGKSWPLAFKAYHHEGITRQLGTAEFAQLMQIEDPMLYAKTEAGERLSIPKYIVNASSDDFFLPDNARFYFDELPGEKMLRVAPNASHYGISAFVEHSLVAFTNRLQQQRPLPSLKSVVQPEAGGARLAMNFSEPPTKLVQWRAHNLTDRDFRQPCGIHYEATDISQPEGQDLNVALKTPEQGWSATYVEATMADGLVISTPVQVLPDTYPTWTPKQIEPACKNLLDGA
;
A
#
# COMPACT_ATOMS: atom_id res chain seq x y z
N MET A 1 94.44 -3.73 20.91
CA MET A 1 93.49 -2.58 20.94
C MET A 1 92.31 -2.98 20.10
N THR A 2 91.28 -3.58 20.74
CA THR A 2 90.09 -4.13 20.07
C THR A 2 88.85 -3.30 20.49
N SER A 3 88.25 -2.65 19.50
CA SER A 3 87.10 -1.78 19.69
C SER A 3 85.81 -2.59 19.57
N PHE A 4 85.00 -2.62 20.69
CA PHE A 4 83.63 -3.18 20.70
C PHE A 4 82.69 -2.12 20.20
N LYS A 5 81.94 -2.44 19.11
CA LYS A 5 80.77 -1.66 18.65
C LYS A 5 79.52 -2.25 19.32
N HIS A 6 78.80 -1.43 20.15
CA HIS A 6 77.50 -1.74 20.66
C HIS A 6 76.43 -1.53 19.58
N LEU A 7 75.70 -2.60 19.29
CA LEU A 7 74.50 -2.57 18.41
C LEU A 7 73.27 -2.36 19.32
N ALA A 8 72.67 -1.17 19.24
CA ALA A 8 71.41 -0.88 19.95
C ALA A 8 70.25 -1.35 19.11
N LEU A 9 69.50 -2.36 19.63
CA LEU A 9 68.27 -2.87 19.02
C LEU A 9 67.12 -1.99 19.45
N PHE A 10 66.55 -1.21 18.52
CA PHE A 10 65.30 -0.45 18.76
C PHE A 10 64.11 -1.38 18.51
N LEU A 11 63.45 -1.78 19.59
CA LEU A 11 62.12 -2.39 19.53
C LEU A 11 61.06 -1.29 19.33
N LEU A 12 60.44 -1.25 18.10
CA LEU A 12 59.22 -0.47 17.85
C LEU A 12 58.05 -1.23 18.47
N PRO A 13 57.18 -0.60 19.27
CA PRO A 13 55.92 -1.22 19.65
C PRO A 13 54.96 -1.15 18.46
N ALA A 14 54.52 -2.34 18.02
CA ALA A 14 53.42 -2.48 17.06
C ALA A 14 52.12 -2.05 17.79
N LEU A 15 51.63 -0.88 17.49
CA LEU A 15 50.26 -0.46 17.83
C LEU A 15 49.29 -1.34 17.01
N LEU A 16 48.71 -2.33 17.67
CA LEU A 16 47.50 -3.00 17.19
C LEU A 16 46.36 -2.00 17.25
N ALA A 17 46.09 -1.34 16.13
CA ALA A 17 44.85 -0.63 15.93
C ALA A 17 43.72 -1.67 15.87
N SER A 18 43.04 -1.91 17.00
CA SER A 18 41.76 -2.61 16.99
C SER A 18 40.76 -1.74 16.25
N GLY A 19 40.64 -1.94 14.95
CA GLY A 19 39.56 -1.38 14.17
C GLY A 19 38.24 -1.96 14.66
N CYS A 20 37.45 -1.17 15.38
CA CYS A 20 36.05 -1.49 15.58
C CYS A 20 35.40 -1.49 14.19
N THR A 21 35.25 -2.65 13.58
CA THR A 21 34.39 -2.82 12.43
C THR A 21 32.96 -2.60 12.92
N HIS A 22 32.38 -1.44 12.65
CA HIS A 22 30.96 -1.24 12.88
C HIS A 22 30.21 -2.21 11.97
N ALA A 23 29.33 -3.02 12.56
CA ALA A 23 28.44 -3.93 11.83
C ALA A 23 27.62 -3.12 10.81
N SER A 24 27.42 -3.70 9.63
CA SER A 24 26.59 -3.03 8.60
C SER A 24 25.11 -2.95 9.05
N PRO A 25 24.31 -2.04 8.49
CA PRO A 25 22.87 -2.01 8.77
C PRO A 25 22.19 -3.36 8.52
N ALA A 26 22.63 -4.10 7.49
CA ALA A 26 22.11 -5.43 7.20
C ALA A 26 22.43 -6.44 8.31
N ASP A 27 23.67 -6.43 8.82
CA ASP A 27 24.07 -7.29 9.94
C ASP A 27 23.31 -6.94 11.21
N ASN A 28 23.07 -5.65 11.48
CA ASN A 28 22.28 -5.18 12.61
C ASN A 28 20.81 -5.60 12.51
N ALA A 29 20.22 -5.55 11.30
CA ALA A 29 18.86 -6.00 11.07
C ALA A 29 18.73 -7.53 11.29
N MET A 30 19.69 -8.32 10.77
CA MET A 30 19.73 -9.77 10.97
C MET A 30 19.89 -10.12 12.43
N ALA A 31 20.83 -9.49 13.14
CA ALA A 31 21.02 -9.74 14.57
C ALA A 31 19.76 -9.39 15.40
N CYS A 32 19.04 -8.33 15.04
CA CYS A 32 17.75 -8.00 15.66
C CYS A 32 16.71 -9.11 15.41
N PHE A 33 16.59 -9.59 14.18
CA PHE A 33 15.65 -10.65 13.80
C PHE A 33 16.00 -11.99 14.52
N GLU A 34 17.25 -12.39 14.53
CA GLU A 34 17.73 -13.58 15.25
C GLU A 34 17.45 -13.49 16.75
N ASN A 35 17.74 -12.33 17.38
CA ASN A 35 17.48 -12.08 18.80
C ASN A 35 15.99 -12.07 19.15
N SER A 36 15.10 -11.81 18.19
CA SER A 36 13.66 -11.92 18.38
C SER A 36 13.14 -13.37 18.37
N GLY A 37 14.03 -14.35 18.15
CA GLY A 37 13.66 -15.74 17.93
C GLY A 37 13.13 -16.01 16.53
N GLN A 38 13.56 -15.20 15.56
CA GLN A 38 13.11 -15.24 14.16
C GLN A 38 11.61 -14.97 14.00
N ASP A 39 11.08 -14.05 14.80
CA ASP A 39 9.70 -13.59 14.71
C ASP A 39 9.52 -12.66 13.50
N PHE A 40 8.85 -13.14 12.46
CA PHE A 40 8.63 -12.39 11.22
C PHE A 40 7.81 -11.12 11.43
N SER A 41 6.98 -11.02 12.46
CA SER A 41 6.29 -9.78 12.82
C SER A 41 7.23 -8.64 13.28
N LYS A 42 8.48 -8.95 13.60
CA LYS A 42 9.52 -8.00 13.99
C LYS A 42 10.38 -7.52 12.81
N VAL A 43 10.22 -8.07 11.62
CA VAL A 43 11.01 -7.72 10.43
C VAL A 43 10.98 -6.21 10.15
N LEU A 44 9.81 -5.59 10.12
CA LEU A 44 9.67 -4.15 9.86
C LEU A 44 10.40 -3.30 10.92
N SER A 45 10.24 -3.63 12.19
CA SER A 45 10.87 -2.90 13.29
C SER A 45 12.39 -3.10 13.30
N CYS A 46 12.89 -4.31 13.08
CA CYS A 46 14.32 -4.60 12.99
C CYS A 46 14.97 -3.87 11.82
N TYR A 47 14.32 -3.86 10.66
CA TYR A 47 14.84 -3.18 9.47
C TYR A 47 14.90 -1.66 9.67
N LYS A 48 13.82 -1.07 10.20
CA LYS A 48 13.77 0.36 10.53
C LYS A 48 14.83 0.73 11.58
N GLN A 49 14.96 -0.04 12.65
CA GLN A 49 15.94 0.22 13.72
C GLN A 49 17.38 0.20 13.20
N ALA A 50 17.71 -0.75 12.36
CA ALA A 50 19.03 -0.83 11.74
C ALA A 50 19.30 0.37 10.83
N ALA A 51 18.32 0.81 10.05
CA ALA A 51 18.42 1.97 9.17
C ALA A 51 18.50 3.31 9.93
N ALA A 52 18.00 3.38 11.15
CA ALA A 52 18.08 4.60 11.97
C ALA A 52 19.52 4.97 12.37
N THR A 53 20.46 4.03 12.29
CA THR A 53 21.89 4.29 12.52
C THR A 53 22.57 5.00 11.35
N GLN A 54 21.93 5.07 10.18
CA GLN A 54 22.48 5.71 8.99
C GLN A 54 22.08 7.19 8.94
N PRO A 55 23.01 8.08 8.58
CA PRO A 55 22.69 9.49 8.39
C PRO A 55 21.62 9.66 7.31
N LEU A 56 20.84 10.72 7.44
CA LEU A 56 19.93 11.14 6.39
C LEU A 56 20.74 11.70 5.21
N ASP A 57 20.62 11.11 4.04
CA ASP A 57 21.35 11.49 2.83
C ASP A 57 20.40 11.99 1.75
N TYR A 58 20.41 13.30 1.50
CA TYR A 58 19.63 13.93 0.45
C TYR A 58 20.27 15.20 -0.06
N THR A 59 19.92 15.59 -1.29
CA THR A 59 20.38 16.83 -1.92
C THR A 59 19.19 17.60 -2.50
N PRO A 60 19.11 18.94 -2.30
CA PRO A 60 18.16 19.79 -3.00
C PRO A 60 18.45 19.77 -4.51
N THR A 61 17.41 19.62 -5.33
CA THR A 61 17.53 19.60 -6.80
C THR A 61 16.87 20.79 -7.48
N GLY A 62 16.02 21.54 -6.77
CA GLY A 62 15.43 22.76 -7.29
C GLY A 62 14.22 23.24 -6.50
N SER A 63 13.73 24.42 -6.90
CA SER A 63 12.46 24.99 -6.45
C SER A 63 11.71 25.58 -7.64
N THR A 64 10.39 25.46 -7.65
CA THR A 64 9.52 26.01 -8.69
C THR A 64 8.28 26.65 -8.04
N ALA A 65 7.98 27.88 -8.42
CA ALA A 65 6.77 28.58 -7.98
C ALA A 65 5.60 28.25 -8.92
N PHE A 66 4.48 27.84 -8.33
CA PHE A 66 3.17 27.75 -8.99
C PHE A 66 2.20 28.76 -8.35
N PRO A 67 1.09 29.10 -8.98
CA PRO A 67 0.07 29.92 -8.34
C PRO A 67 -0.33 29.32 -6.98
N GLY A 68 -0.09 30.05 -5.89
CA GLY A 68 -0.47 29.65 -4.54
C GLY A 68 0.32 28.50 -3.90
N VAL A 69 1.33 27.91 -4.58
CA VAL A 69 2.11 26.77 -4.06
C VAL A 69 3.57 26.85 -4.50
N GLU A 70 4.50 26.73 -3.55
CA GLU A 70 5.93 26.51 -3.84
C GLU A 70 6.19 25.00 -3.87
N LYS A 71 6.86 24.51 -4.93
CA LYS A 71 7.41 23.14 -4.97
C LYS A 71 8.91 23.16 -4.74
N ARG A 72 9.38 22.40 -3.75
CA ARG A 72 10.81 22.12 -3.52
C ARG A 72 11.08 20.66 -3.85
N SER A 73 12.14 20.42 -4.62
CA SER A 73 12.52 19.08 -5.09
C SER A 73 13.83 18.65 -4.48
N PHE A 74 13.92 17.37 -4.13
CA PHE A 74 15.08 16.75 -3.51
C PHE A 74 15.34 15.38 -4.13
N GLN A 75 16.60 14.95 -4.13
CA GLN A 75 17.02 13.58 -4.35
C GLN A 75 17.35 12.97 -2.99
N LEU A 76 16.60 11.93 -2.60
CA LEU A 76 16.77 11.22 -1.35
C LEU A 76 17.39 9.85 -1.61
N LYS A 77 18.50 9.55 -0.96
CA LYS A 77 19.04 8.20 -0.83
C LYS A 77 18.45 7.58 0.43
N SER A 78 17.44 6.73 0.25
CA SER A 78 16.68 6.21 1.40
C SER A 78 17.43 5.10 2.14
N GLN A 79 18.15 4.27 1.40
CA GLN A 79 18.80 3.07 1.93
C GLN A 79 19.71 2.40 0.92
N THR A 80 20.59 1.53 1.42
CA THR A 80 21.16 0.44 0.63
C THR A 80 20.38 -0.84 0.96
N TRP A 81 19.59 -1.33 0.01
CA TRP A 81 18.77 -2.51 0.23
C TRP A 81 19.63 -3.75 0.33
N THR A 82 19.70 -4.26 1.52
CA THR A 82 20.40 -5.46 1.98
C THR A 82 21.88 -5.55 1.59
N GLY A 83 22.73 -5.78 2.56
CA GLY A 83 24.13 -6.12 2.33
C GLY A 83 24.37 -7.46 1.63
N HIS A 84 23.32 -8.15 1.19
CA HIS A 84 23.40 -9.49 0.59
C HIS A 84 23.29 -9.49 -0.95
N GLY A 85 23.22 -8.32 -1.60
CA GLY A 85 23.29 -8.22 -3.05
C GLY A 85 22.14 -8.89 -3.80
N TYR A 86 20.90 -8.81 -3.29
CA TYR A 86 19.76 -9.42 -3.96
C TYR A 86 19.43 -8.80 -5.31
N ALA A 87 19.66 -7.51 -5.46
CA ALA A 87 19.38 -6.79 -6.68
C ALA A 87 20.30 -5.58 -6.88
N SER A 88 20.40 -5.12 -8.12
CA SER A 88 21.12 -3.91 -8.52
C SER A 88 20.16 -2.94 -9.21
N PRO A 89 20.22 -1.62 -8.90
CA PRO A 89 21.08 -1.02 -7.89
C PRO A 89 20.64 -1.38 -6.46
N ALA A 90 21.62 -1.57 -5.56
CA ALA A 90 21.34 -1.80 -4.15
C ALA A 90 20.99 -0.49 -3.42
N GLU A 91 21.53 0.64 -3.83
CA GLU A 91 21.18 1.97 -3.34
C GLU A 91 19.85 2.42 -3.92
N TRP A 92 18.91 2.79 -3.04
CA TRP A 92 17.60 3.27 -3.43
C TRP A 92 17.54 4.79 -3.40
N GLU A 93 17.19 5.38 -4.53
CA GLU A 93 17.10 6.81 -4.73
C GLU A 93 15.68 7.22 -5.14
N HIS A 94 15.20 8.29 -4.53
CA HIS A 94 13.84 8.80 -4.73
C HIS A 94 13.86 10.27 -5.03
N THR A 95 13.04 10.71 -5.98
CA THR A 95 12.70 12.11 -6.09
C THR A 95 11.62 12.42 -5.05
N VAL A 96 11.88 13.41 -4.19
CA VAL A 96 10.93 13.89 -3.19
C VAL A 96 10.54 15.32 -3.55
N ASP A 97 9.29 15.50 -3.95
CA ASP A 97 8.69 16.81 -4.23
C ASP A 97 7.83 17.26 -3.05
N ILE A 98 8.15 18.42 -2.46
CA ILE A 98 7.41 19.02 -1.35
C ILE A 98 6.63 20.22 -1.88
N TYR A 99 5.31 20.15 -1.83
CA TYR A 99 4.39 21.20 -2.26
C TYR A 99 3.92 21.99 -1.04
N ILE A 100 4.33 23.25 -0.94
CA ILE A 100 4.07 24.13 0.20
C ILE A 100 3.06 25.19 -0.24
N PRO A 101 1.79 25.11 0.17
CA PRO A 101 0.81 26.11 -0.19
C PRO A 101 1.02 27.42 0.56
N GLU A 102 0.58 28.53 -0.02
CA GLU A 102 0.48 29.79 0.73
C GLU A 102 -0.41 29.59 1.95
N ALA A 103 -0.01 30.10 3.10
CA ALA A 103 -0.66 29.88 4.40
C ALA A 103 -0.77 28.39 4.77
N ALA A 104 0.31 27.62 4.54
CA ALA A 104 0.38 26.21 4.89
C ALA A 104 0.09 25.97 6.38
N LEU A 105 -0.70 24.94 6.67
CA LEU A 105 -1.02 24.50 8.02
C LEU A 105 0.20 23.83 8.66
N HIS A 106 0.25 23.91 9.99
CA HIS A 106 1.35 23.36 10.79
C HIS A 106 1.02 21.98 11.36
N GLY A 107 2.05 21.26 11.80
CA GLY A 107 1.96 20.05 12.61
C GLY A 107 1.71 18.77 11.81
N LYS A 108 1.00 18.83 10.67
CA LYS A 108 0.62 17.64 9.90
C LYS A 108 0.79 17.86 8.39
N ALA A 109 1.39 16.89 7.70
CA ALA A 109 1.54 16.89 6.25
C ALA A 109 0.93 15.64 5.62
N LEU A 110 0.65 15.69 4.30
CA LEU A 110 0.26 14.53 3.50
C LEU A 110 1.52 13.95 2.84
N LEU A 111 1.79 12.67 3.08
CA LEU A 111 2.89 11.90 2.48
C LEU A 111 2.32 10.92 1.46
N ILE A 112 2.80 10.98 0.23
CA ILE A 112 2.33 10.15 -0.88
C ILE A 112 3.45 9.21 -1.33
N ALA A 113 3.22 7.90 -1.24
CA ALA A 113 4.01 6.89 -1.92
C ALA A 113 3.63 6.85 -3.39
N ASN A 114 4.56 7.22 -4.28
CA ASN A 114 4.27 7.41 -5.70
C ASN A 114 5.11 6.49 -6.59
N ASN A 115 4.60 6.21 -7.79
CA ASN A 115 5.29 5.42 -8.81
C ASN A 115 6.37 6.25 -9.55
N GLY A 116 6.78 5.81 -10.71
CA GLY A 116 7.86 6.36 -11.51
C GLY A 116 9.02 5.40 -11.65
N THR A 117 9.97 5.72 -12.49
CA THR A 117 11.21 4.95 -12.69
C THR A 117 12.42 5.87 -12.66
N ASN A 118 13.44 5.51 -11.90
CA ASN A 118 14.68 6.26 -11.77
C ASN A 118 15.91 5.55 -12.37
N VAL A 119 15.76 4.29 -12.77
CA VAL A 119 16.81 3.51 -13.45
C VAL A 119 16.35 3.19 -14.87
N PRO A 120 17.02 3.72 -15.90
CA PRO A 120 16.68 3.39 -17.28
C PRO A 120 17.15 1.97 -17.63
N ILE A 121 16.38 1.29 -18.48
CA ILE A 121 16.75 -0.02 -19.04
C ILE A 121 16.49 -0.03 -20.52
N ALA A 122 17.53 -0.33 -21.31
CA ALA A 122 17.46 -0.41 -22.77
C ALA A 122 16.67 0.78 -23.36
N ASP A 123 15.56 0.51 -24.05
CA ASP A 123 14.71 1.53 -24.68
C ASP A 123 13.65 2.15 -23.72
N ARG A 124 13.72 1.85 -22.43
CA ARG A 124 12.77 2.36 -21.44
C ARG A 124 13.38 3.49 -20.63
N PRO A 125 13.00 4.74 -20.92
CA PRO A 125 13.53 5.90 -20.22
C PRO A 125 12.98 6.01 -18.79
N ILE A 126 13.59 6.87 -18.00
CA ILE A 126 13.04 7.35 -16.73
C ILE A 126 11.64 7.93 -16.97
N SER A 127 10.70 7.59 -16.12
CA SER A 127 9.32 8.06 -16.21
C SER A 127 8.86 8.79 -14.95
N ALA A 128 8.15 9.90 -15.15
CA ALA A 128 7.48 10.62 -14.07
C ALA A 128 6.34 9.79 -13.46
N PRO A 129 5.95 10.09 -12.21
CA PRO A 129 4.81 9.45 -11.56
C PRO A 129 3.49 9.70 -12.29
N THR A 130 2.62 8.68 -12.28
CA THR A 130 1.28 8.72 -12.90
C THR A 130 0.15 8.36 -11.93
N ASP A 131 0.44 7.71 -10.79
CA ASP A 131 -0.58 7.35 -9.81
C ASP A 131 -1.12 8.60 -9.09
N PHE A 132 -0.20 9.47 -8.65
CA PHE A 132 -0.50 10.77 -8.06
C PHE A 132 0.29 11.83 -8.82
N THR A 133 -0.37 12.47 -9.77
CA THR A 133 0.29 13.45 -10.65
C THR A 133 0.67 14.73 -9.91
N GLN A 134 1.62 15.50 -10.47
CA GLN A 134 1.95 16.84 -9.95
C GLN A 134 0.71 17.74 -9.86
N ALA A 135 -0.21 17.66 -10.84
CA ALA A 135 -1.44 18.44 -10.84
C ALA A 135 -2.32 18.09 -9.62
N MET A 136 -2.48 16.80 -9.29
CA MET A 136 -3.21 16.36 -8.10
C MET A 136 -2.55 16.87 -6.82
N ALA A 137 -1.21 16.77 -6.71
CA ALA A 137 -0.48 17.24 -5.53
C ALA A 137 -0.65 18.75 -5.30
N LEU A 138 -0.58 19.54 -6.36
CA LEU A 138 -0.85 20.98 -6.33
C LEU A 138 -2.28 21.28 -5.90
N ALA A 139 -3.26 20.58 -6.50
CA ALA A 139 -4.69 20.78 -6.18
C ALA A 139 -5.00 20.41 -4.71
N VAL A 140 -4.46 19.29 -4.22
CA VAL A 140 -4.64 18.89 -2.82
C VAL A 140 -3.98 19.91 -1.87
N ALA A 141 -2.74 20.33 -2.14
CA ALA A 141 -2.04 21.33 -1.32
C ALA A 141 -2.83 22.64 -1.26
N GLU A 142 -3.30 23.13 -2.41
CA GLU A 142 -4.05 24.39 -2.49
C GLU A 142 -5.40 24.32 -1.77
N GLN A 143 -6.18 23.26 -2.00
CA GLN A 143 -7.54 23.12 -1.45
C GLN A 143 -7.55 22.82 0.05
N THR A 144 -6.51 22.15 0.56
CA THR A 144 -6.46 21.73 1.98
C THR A 144 -5.53 22.59 2.83
N LYS A 145 -4.73 23.46 2.21
CA LYS A 145 -3.64 24.21 2.87
C LYS A 145 -2.65 23.29 3.60
N THR A 146 -2.61 22.01 3.23
CA THR A 146 -1.71 21.01 3.80
C THR A 146 -0.48 20.89 2.92
N ILE A 147 0.70 20.81 3.54
CA ILE A 147 1.94 20.50 2.81
C ILE A 147 1.82 19.07 2.29
N VAL A 148 2.05 18.88 0.98
CA VAL A 148 2.03 17.58 0.31
C VAL A 148 3.45 17.16 -0.04
N ILE A 149 3.83 15.93 0.30
CA ILE A 149 5.14 15.35 0.05
C ILE A 149 4.93 14.14 -0.86
N SER A 150 5.37 14.22 -2.10
CA SER A 150 5.31 13.12 -3.06
C SER A 150 6.67 12.46 -3.16
N VAL A 151 6.74 11.17 -2.79
CA VAL A 151 7.94 10.35 -2.87
C VAL A 151 7.82 9.45 -4.08
N SER A 152 8.53 9.78 -5.15
CA SER A 152 8.48 9.04 -6.42
C SER A 152 9.47 7.87 -6.44
N ASN A 153 9.32 7.00 -7.42
CA ASN A 153 10.18 5.83 -7.61
C ASN A 153 10.10 4.82 -6.45
N ILE A 154 8.91 4.56 -5.95
CA ILE A 154 8.63 3.50 -4.98
C ILE A 154 7.86 2.36 -5.68
N PRO A 155 8.45 1.14 -5.75
CA PRO A 155 9.82 0.78 -5.38
C PRO A 155 10.87 1.46 -6.27
N ASN A 156 12.14 1.42 -5.85
CA ASN A 156 13.27 1.77 -6.72
C ASN A 156 13.26 0.85 -7.95
N GLN A 157 13.28 1.38 -9.16
CA GLN A 157 13.10 0.54 -10.35
C GLN A 157 13.73 1.17 -11.60
N TYR A 158 14.35 0.32 -12.49
CA TYR A 158 14.28 -1.17 -12.42
C TYR A 158 15.27 -1.76 -11.42
N LEU A 159 14.93 -2.93 -10.86
CA LEU A 159 15.84 -3.76 -10.08
C LEU A 159 16.23 -4.99 -10.90
N THR A 160 17.52 -5.22 -11.10
CA THR A 160 18.07 -6.43 -11.73
C THR A 160 18.46 -7.39 -10.63
N TYR A 161 17.75 -8.50 -10.52
CA TYR A 161 17.99 -9.49 -9.46
C TYR A 161 19.23 -10.31 -9.76
N SER A 162 19.99 -10.65 -8.70
CA SER A 162 21.31 -11.27 -8.82
C SER A 162 21.28 -12.77 -9.11
N ASP A 163 20.18 -13.44 -8.81
CA ASP A 163 19.99 -14.89 -8.99
C ASP A 163 19.81 -15.25 -10.47
N ASP A 164 19.16 -14.39 -11.27
CA ASP A 164 18.90 -14.67 -12.68
C ASP A 164 19.31 -13.55 -13.65
N GLY A 165 19.75 -12.39 -13.15
CA GLY A 165 20.18 -11.24 -13.96
C GLY A 165 19.04 -10.55 -14.70
N VAL A 166 17.76 -10.81 -14.35
CA VAL A 166 16.60 -10.25 -15.03
C VAL A 166 16.16 -8.95 -14.38
N PRO A 167 16.08 -7.84 -15.15
CA PRO A 167 15.55 -6.59 -14.64
C PRO A 167 14.02 -6.64 -14.52
N ARG A 168 13.50 -6.28 -13.36
CA ARG A 168 12.08 -6.27 -13.03
C ARG A 168 11.61 -4.92 -12.51
N ARG A 169 10.33 -4.69 -12.65
CA ARG A 169 9.62 -3.53 -12.08
C ARG A 169 8.24 -3.93 -11.61
N GLU A 170 7.63 -3.07 -10.79
CA GLU A 170 6.25 -3.20 -10.33
C GLU A 170 5.96 -4.61 -9.76
N ASP A 171 4.84 -5.23 -10.15
CA ASP A 171 4.43 -6.54 -9.63
C ASP A 171 5.40 -7.68 -9.99
N ASP A 172 6.12 -7.57 -11.12
CA ASP A 172 7.16 -8.55 -11.44
C ASP A 172 8.26 -8.56 -10.37
N SER A 173 8.62 -7.37 -9.85
CA SER A 173 9.63 -7.23 -8.80
C SER A 173 9.10 -7.68 -7.44
N VAL A 174 7.84 -7.35 -7.10
CA VAL A 174 7.20 -7.82 -5.85
C VAL A 174 7.13 -9.35 -5.84
N ALA A 175 6.56 -9.93 -6.89
CA ALA A 175 6.36 -11.38 -6.99
C ALA A 175 7.70 -12.15 -6.91
N HIS A 176 8.74 -11.65 -7.59
CA HIS A 176 10.06 -12.27 -7.54
C HIS A 176 10.70 -12.18 -6.14
N SER A 177 10.57 -11.02 -5.47
CA SER A 177 11.05 -10.86 -4.09
C SER A 177 10.36 -11.82 -3.12
N TRP A 178 9.07 -12.10 -3.31
CA TRP A 178 8.32 -13.09 -2.56
C TRP A 178 8.77 -14.51 -2.88
N ALA A 179 9.07 -14.82 -4.16
CA ALA A 179 9.63 -16.11 -4.55
C ALA A 179 11.00 -16.37 -3.90
N LEU A 180 11.84 -15.35 -3.82
CA LEU A 180 13.12 -15.43 -3.11
C LEU A 180 12.94 -15.64 -1.60
N PHE A 181 11.92 -15.03 -1.00
CA PHE A 181 11.60 -15.20 0.41
C PHE A 181 11.16 -16.63 0.71
N VAL A 182 10.16 -17.15 0.01
CA VAL A 182 9.59 -18.49 0.30
C VAL A 182 10.57 -19.64 0.09
N GLN A 183 11.65 -19.40 -0.67
CA GLN A 183 12.74 -20.40 -0.81
C GLN A 183 13.57 -20.54 0.47
N HIS A 184 13.81 -19.47 1.21
CA HIS A 184 14.67 -19.42 2.39
C HIS A 184 14.25 -18.31 3.36
N PRO A 185 13.09 -18.41 4.04
CA PRO A 185 12.55 -17.32 4.85
C PRO A 185 13.50 -16.82 5.94
N GLU A 186 14.12 -17.73 6.71
CA GLU A 186 14.99 -17.36 7.84
C GLU A 186 16.30 -16.70 7.38
N ASN A 187 16.77 -17.03 6.17
CA ASN A 187 18.00 -16.46 5.60
C ASN A 187 17.75 -15.14 4.84
N ARG A 188 16.49 -14.86 4.47
CA ARG A 188 16.10 -13.72 3.63
C ARG A 188 14.90 -12.95 4.20
N PRO A 189 14.83 -12.67 5.52
CA PRO A 189 13.64 -12.06 6.12
C PRO A 189 13.34 -10.67 5.59
N PHE A 190 14.32 -9.96 5.03
CA PHE A 190 14.19 -8.58 4.52
C PHE A 190 14.10 -8.49 2.99
N VAL A 191 13.93 -9.63 2.28
CA VAL A 191 13.94 -9.63 0.81
C VAL A 191 12.59 -9.24 0.22
N SER A 192 11.49 -9.33 0.96
CA SER A 192 10.21 -8.82 0.47
C SER A 192 10.29 -7.34 0.13
N LEU A 193 9.88 -6.98 -1.08
CA LEU A 193 10.05 -5.64 -1.63
C LEU A 193 9.30 -4.56 -0.83
N HIS A 194 8.22 -4.90 -0.14
CA HIS A 194 7.49 -3.94 0.69
C HIS A 194 8.28 -3.50 1.93
N VAL A 195 9.25 -4.28 2.40
CA VAL A 195 10.12 -3.89 3.53
C VAL A 195 10.95 -2.64 3.19
N PRO A 196 11.75 -2.61 2.10
CA PRO A 196 12.45 -1.39 1.70
C PRO A 196 11.49 -0.28 1.21
N MET A 197 10.34 -0.60 0.61
CA MET A 197 9.33 0.41 0.25
C MET A 197 8.81 1.15 1.49
N MET A 198 8.52 0.45 2.57
CA MET A 198 8.15 1.04 3.87
C MET A 198 9.24 1.97 4.39
N LEU A 199 10.51 1.55 4.35
CA LEU A 199 11.61 2.37 4.85
C LEU A 199 11.82 3.63 4.01
N SER A 200 11.57 3.59 2.70
CA SER A 200 11.62 4.78 1.85
C SER A 200 10.66 5.88 2.33
N LEU A 201 9.46 5.50 2.79
CA LEU A 201 8.51 6.44 3.38
C LEU A 201 9.00 6.99 4.73
N VAL A 202 9.61 6.15 5.57
CA VAL A 202 10.19 6.58 6.85
C VAL A 202 11.30 7.62 6.62
N LYS A 203 12.20 7.38 5.68
CA LYS A 203 13.29 8.31 5.33
C LYS A 203 12.77 9.60 4.68
N ALA A 204 11.69 9.54 3.92
CA ALA A 204 11.04 10.74 3.38
C ALA A 204 10.39 11.60 4.49
N MET A 205 9.86 10.98 5.55
CA MET A 205 9.41 11.72 6.74
C MET A 205 10.58 12.39 7.47
N ASP A 206 11.75 11.73 7.56
CA ASP A 206 12.96 12.32 8.13
C ASP A 206 13.40 13.57 7.33
N LEU A 207 13.42 13.48 5.99
CA LEU A 207 13.73 14.60 5.10
C LEU A 207 12.71 15.74 5.28
N ALA A 208 11.43 15.41 5.29
CA ALA A 208 10.37 16.40 5.46
C ALA A 208 10.51 17.16 6.78
N GLN A 209 10.80 16.48 7.89
CA GLN A 209 11.03 17.12 9.18
C GLN A 209 12.30 18.00 9.21
N ALA A 210 13.34 17.60 8.46
CA ALA A 210 14.56 18.40 8.33
C ALA A 210 14.32 19.72 7.57
N GLU A 211 13.51 19.67 6.48
CA GLU A 211 13.28 20.82 5.59
C GLU A 211 12.09 21.70 6.02
N LEU A 212 11.12 21.14 6.73
CA LEU A 212 9.88 21.81 7.09
C LEU A 212 9.83 22.31 8.54
N LYS A 213 10.98 22.61 9.14
CA LYS A 213 11.09 23.13 10.51
C LYS A 213 10.15 24.32 10.81
N PRO A 214 9.97 25.32 9.89
CA PRO A 214 9.07 26.43 10.15
C PRO A 214 7.61 26.01 10.38
N TRP A 215 7.17 24.89 9.79
CA TRP A 215 5.80 24.38 9.92
C TRP A 215 5.65 23.31 11.00
N GLN A 216 6.73 22.92 11.69
CA GLN A 216 6.70 21.98 12.83
C GLN A 216 5.94 20.70 12.50
N ILE A 217 6.26 20.05 11.37
CA ILE A 217 5.58 18.82 10.95
C ILE A 217 5.99 17.67 11.88
N GLU A 218 5.05 17.21 12.69
CA GLU A 218 5.23 16.13 13.66
C GLU A 218 4.54 14.83 13.23
N SER A 219 3.52 14.94 12.38
CA SER A 219 2.73 13.78 11.95
C SER A 219 2.36 13.82 10.47
N PHE A 220 2.07 12.64 9.92
CA PHE A 220 1.80 12.46 8.50
C PHE A 220 0.50 11.69 8.29
N ILE A 221 -0.30 12.14 7.29
CA ILE A 221 -1.31 11.34 6.64
C ILE A 221 -0.59 10.64 5.50
N ALA A 222 -0.55 9.31 5.45
CA ALA A 222 0.13 8.61 4.38
C ALA A 222 -0.86 8.03 3.36
N ALA A 223 -0.55 8.18 2.06
CA ALA A 223 -1.37 7.68 0.96
C ALA A 223 -0.51 6.94 -0.08
N GLY A 224 -1.10 6.00 -0.77
CA GLY A 224 -0.45 5.24 -1.84
C GLY A 224 -1.43 4.31 -2.53
N ALA A 225 -1.14 3.91 -3.78
CA ALA A 225 -1.99 3.04 -4.56
C ALA A 225 -1.37 1.64 -4.74
N SER A 226 -2.20 0.59 -4.71
CA SER A 226 -1.78 -0.79 -4.95
C SER A 226 -0.65 -1.21 -4.00
N LYS A 227 0.44 -1.79 -4.48
CA LYS A 227 1.63 -2.13 -3.68
C LYS A 227 2.17 -0.97 -2.84
N ARG A 228 1.98 0.28 -3.28
CA ARG A 228 2.38 1.49 -2.52
C ARG A 228 1.40 1.78 -1.38
N GLY A 229 0.12 1.48 -1.57
CA GLY A 229 -0.87 1.45 -0.49
C GLY A 229 -0.55 0.36 0.54
N TRP A 230 -0.02 -0.77 0.10
CA TRP A 230 0.49 -1.79 1.01
C TRP A 230 1.68 -1.28 1.83
N ALA A 231 2.67 -0.64 1.17
CA ALA A 231 3.80 -0.01 1.87
C ALA A 231 3.34 1.06 2.88
N VAL A 232 2.25 1.78 2.60
CA VAL A 232 1.63 2.75 3.53
C VAL A 232 1.07 2.06 4.78
N TRP A 233 0.39 0.92 4.65
CA TRP A 233 -0.02 0.11 5.79
C TRP A 233 1.17 -0.31 6.66
N LEU A 234 2.25 -0.82 6.02
CA LEU A 234 3.44 -1.26 6.73
C LEU A 234 4.19 -0.08 7.38
N ALA A 235 4.22 1.09 6.73
CA ALA A 235 4.78 2.30 7.32
C ALA A 235 4.00 2.77 8.57
N ALA A 236 2.67 2.64 8.55
CA ALA A 236 1.84 2.96 9.70
C ALA A 236 2.10 2.03 10.89
N LEU A 237 2.38 0.73 10.63
CA LEU A 237 2.76 -0.23 11.66
C LEU A 237 4.16 0.05 12.22
N ALA A 238 5.10 0.48 11.36
CA ALA A 238 6.50 0.66 11.72
C ALA A 238 6.83 2.03 12.33
N ASP A 239 6.05 3.09 12.03
CA ASP A 239 6.39 4.46 12.43
C ASP A 239 5.20 5.22 13.02
N THR A 240 5.38 5.68 14.26
CA THR A 240 4.33 6.39 15.01
C THR A 240 3.99 7.77 14.46
N ARG A 241 4.84 8.36 13.61
CA ARG A 241 4.57 9.64 12.95
C ARG A 241 3.46 9.52 11.89
N VAL A 242 3.19 8.33 11.36
CA VAL A 242 2.00 8.11 10.52
C VAL A 242 0.77 8.14 11.40
N SER A 243 -0.02 9.20 11.32
CA SER A 243 -1.19 9.45 12.17
C SER A 243 -2.53 9.10 11.51
N ALA A 244 -2.55 8.89 10.19
CA ALA A 244 -3.70 8.43 9.43
C ALA A 244 -3.22 7.86 8.09
N ILE A 245 -4.04 7.02 7.44
CA ILE A 245 -3.72 6.45 6.13
C ILE A 245 -4.88 6.53 5.14
N ALA A 246 -4.54 6.67 3.86
CA ALA A 246 -5.46 6.56 2.73
C ALA A 246 -4.88 5.59 1.68
N PRO A 247 -5.01 4.28 1.87
CA PRO A 247 -4.61 3.28 0.87
C PRO A 247 -5.66 3.20 -0.24
N PHE A 248 -5.20 3.20 -1.50
CA PHE A 248 -6.03 3.06 -2.70
C PHE A 248 -5.78 1.71 -3.36
N VAL A 249 -6.84 1.06 -3.81
CA VAL A 249 -6.82 -0.19 -4.58
C VAL A 249 -5.84 -1.24 -4.04
N ILE A 250 -5.99 -1.52 -2.74
CA ILE A 250 -5.27 -2.60 -2.05
C ILE A 250 -6.23 -3.36 -1.12
N ASP A 251 -7.18 -4.04 -1.73
CA ASP A 251 -8.29 -4.75 -1.07
C ASP A 251 -7.94 -6.22 -0.82
N ILE A 252 -6.88 -6.44 -0.04
CA ILE A 252 -6.32 -7.79 0.14
C ILE A 252 -5.92 -8.10 1.61
N LEU A 253 -6.30 -7.28 2.57
CA LEU A 253 -6.03 -7.57 3.98
C LEU A 253 -6.76 -8.86 4.40
N ASN A 254 -6.21 -9.58 5.38
CA ASN A 254 -6.50 -10.99 5.62
C ASN A 254 -6.20 -11.79 4.35
N THR A 255 -4.98 -11.61 3.88
CA THR A 255 -4.50 -11.93 2.53
C THR A 255 -4.78 -13.38 2.13
N HIS A 256 -4.59 -14.32 3.06
CA HIS A 256 -4.84 -15.74 2.77
C HIS A 256 -6.32 -15.97 2.40
N ALA A 257 -7.26 -15.45 3.20
CA ALA A 257 -8.69 -15.59 2.96
C ALA A 257 -9.13 -14.89 1.67
N ALA A 258 -8.60 -13.68 1.40
CA ALA A 258 -8.89 -12.92 0.19
C ALA A 258 -8.38 -13.64 -1.08
N LEU A 259 -7.19 -14.24 -1.04
CA LEU A 259 -6.64 -15.01 -2.16
C LEU A 259 -7.40 -16.32 -2.40
N GLU A 260 -7.76 -17.04 -1.34
CA GLU A 260 -8.59 -18.24 -1.46
C GLU A 260 -9.97 -17.91 -2.05
N HIS A 261 -10.57 -16.81 -1.60
CA HIS A 261 -11.82 -16.29 -2.15
C HIS A 261 -11.68 -15.95 -3.63
N THR A 262 -10.61 -15.26 -4.03
CA THR A 262 -10.32 -14.93 -5.42
C THR A 262 -10.24 -16.19 -6.30
N TYR A 263 -9.46 -17.18 -5.87
CA TYR A 263 -9.31 -18.44 -6.60
C TYR A 263 -10.65 -19.18 -6.79
N ASN A 264 -11.46 -19.22 -5.72
CA ASN A 264 -12.78 -19.86 -5.76
C ASN A 264 -13.78 -19.07 -6.62
N ALA A 265 -13.80 -17.73 -6.50
CA ALA A 265 -14.71 -16.87 -7.24
C ALA A 265 -14.48 -16.93 -8.76
N TYR A 266 -13.24 -17.09 -9.18
CA TYR A 266 -12.88 -17.27 -10.59
C TYR A 266 -12.86 -18.74 -11.04
N GLY A 267 -13.59 -19.63 -10.35
CA GLY A 267 -13.76 -21.04 -10.77
C GLY A 267 -12.45 -21.81 -10.82
N LYS A 268 -11.66 -21.71 -9.76
CA LYS A 268 -10.33 -22.33 -9.60
C LYS A 268 -9.31 -21.81 -10.63
N SER A 269 -9.31 -20.50 -10.82
CA SER A 269 -8.36 -19.80 -11.69
C SER A 269 -8.00 -18.43 -11.10
N TRP A 270 -7.04 -17.73 -11.71
CA TRP A 270 -6.58 -16.43 -11.25
C TRP A 270 -6.86 -15.35 -12.30
N PRO A 271 -7.17 -14.11 -11.92
CA PRO A 271 -7.29 -13.02 -12.88
C PRO A 271 -5.95 -12.75 -13.57
N LEU A 272 -5.98 -12.27 -14.81
CA LEU A 272 -4.77 -12.01 -15.60
C LEU A 272 -3.80 -11.03 -14.88
N ALA A 273 -4.30 -10.12 -14.07
CA ALA A 273 -3.49 -9.20 -13.28
C ALA A 273 -2.51 -9.92 -12.34
N PHE A 274 -2.82 -11.15 -11.89
CA PHE A 274 -1.94 -11.98 -11.08
C PHE A 274 -0.81 -12.66 -11.85
N LYS A 275 -0.61 -12.33 -13.16
CA LYS A 275 0.38 -13.00 -14.03
C LYS A 275 1.78 -13.06 -13.40
N ALA A 276 2.26 -11.98 -12.79
CA ALA A 276 3.57 -11.94 -12.15
C ALA A 276 3.68 -12.96 -11.02
N TYR A 277 2.69 -12.98 -10.12
CA TYR A 277 2.64 -13.90 -8.98
C TYR A 277 2.43 -15.36 -9.41
N HIS A 278 1.65 -15.59 -10.46
CA HIS A 278 1.43 -16.91 -11.04
C HIS A 278 2.71 -17.45 -11.68
N HIS A 279 3.42 -16.62 -12.46
CA HIS A 279 4.68 -16.94 -13.11
C HIS A 279 5.76 -17.34 -12.10
N GLU A 280 5.89 -16.58 -11.02
CA GLU A 280 6.85 -16.83 -9.92
C GLU A 280 6.37 -17.95 -8.98
N GLY A 281 5.23 -18.57 -9.25
CA GLY A 281 4.70 -19.70 -8.47
C GLY A 281 4.08 -19.33 -7.12
N ILE A 282 3.91 -18.04 -6.81
CA ILE A 282 3.35 -17.58 -5.53
C ILE A 282 1.91 -18.06 -5.34
N THR A 283 1.11 -18.10 -6.40
CA THR A 283 -0.28 -18.57 -6.34
C THR A 283 -0.40 -20.04 -5.89
N ARG A 284 0.67 -20.82 -5.99
CA ARG A 284 0.75 -22.21 -5.52
C ARG A 284 1.25 -22.36 -4.08
N GLN A 285 1.64 -21.27 -3.45
CA GLN A 285 2.22 -21.27 -2.09
C GLN A 285 1.20 -21.03 -0.97
N LEU A 286 -0.06 -20.73 -1.29
CA LEU A 286 -1.06 -20.27 -0.31
C LEU A 286 -1.18 -21.15 0.95
N GLY A 287 -1.02 -22.45 0.83
CA GLY A 287 -1.13 -23.39 1.95
C GLY A 287 0.21 -23.76 2.63
N THR A 288 1.31 -23.11 2.25
CA THR A 288 2.65 -23.45 2.78
C THR A 288 2.97 -22.65 4.04
N ALA A 289 3.87 -23.20 4.86
CA ALA A 289 4.38 -22.52 6.05
C ALA A 289 5.18 -21.25 5.68
N GLU A 290 5.94 -21.31 4.60
CA GLU A 290 6.76 -20.21 4.10
C GLU A 290 5.90 -19.02 3.64
N PHE A 291 4.76 -19.29 2.98
CA PHE A 291 3.80 -18.23 2.64
C PHE A 291 3.16 -17.65 3.90
N ALA A 292 2.83 -18.46 4.89
CA ALA A 292 2.31 -17.97 6.17
C ALA A 292 3.33 -17.08 6.90
N GLN A 293 4.63 -17.42 6.85
CA GLN A 293 5.73 -16.58 7.38
C GLN A 293 5.85 -15.26 6.61
N LEU A 294 5.74 -15.29 5.27
CA LEU A 294 5.70 -14.06 4.45
C LEU A 294 4.55 -13.15 4.88
N MET A 295 3.37 -13.71 5.09
CA MET A 295 2.21 -12.93 5.50
C MET A 295 2.35 -12.32 6.90
N GLN A 296 3.16 -12.89 7.80
CA GLN A 296 3.49 -12.23 9.08
C GLN A 296 4.24 -10.91 8.90
N ILE A 297 4.91 -10.73 7.75
CA ILE A 297 5.54 -9.45 7.39
C ILE A 297 4.54 -8.55 6.66
N GLU A 298 3.81 -9.14 5.72
CA GLU A 298 3.06 -8.41 4.69
C GLU A 298 1.64 -8.02 5.12
N ASP A 299 0.93 -8.91 5.83
CA ASP A 299 -0.49 -8.71 6.10
C ASP A 299 -0.71 -7.87 7.37
N PRO A 300 -1.21 -6.63 7.27
CA PRO A 300 -1.50 -5.77 8.42
C PRO A 300 -2.41 -6.43 9.46
N MET A 301 -3.36 -7.29 9.05
CA MET A 301 -4.28 -7.94 10.00
C MET A 301 -3.57 -8.90 10.95
N LEU A 302 -2.46 -9.50 10.55
CA LEU A 302 -1.69 -10.40 11.41
C LEU A 302 -0.96 -9.66 12.54
N TYR A 303 -0.77 -8.34 12.40
CA TYR A 303 -0.21 -7.51 13.47
C TYR A 303 -1.20 -7.19 14.59
N ALA A 304 -2.51 -7.43 14.40
CA ALA A 304 -3.54 -7.08 15.39
C ALA A 304 -3.30 -7.69 16.78
N LYS A 305 -2.57 -8.81 16.87
CA LYS A 305 -2.21 -9.50 18.12
C LYS A 305 -0.77 -9.24 18.58
N THR A 306 -0.05 -8.36 17.92
CA THR A 306 1.32 -7.96 18.28
C THR A 306 1.33 -6.58 18.95
N GLU A 307 2.48 -6.16 19.46
CA GLU A 307 2.67 -4.80 20.00
C GLU A 307 2.38 -3.70 18.97
N ALA A 308 2.64 -3.97 17.69
CA ALA A 308 2.34 -3.03 16.62
C ALA A 308 0.82 -2.95 16.28
N GLY A 309 0.01 -3.86 16.80
CA GLY A 309 -1.44 -3.91 16.52
C GLY A 309 -2.21 -2.67 16.93
N GLU A 310 -1.78 -1.97 17.98
CA GLU A 310 -2.37 -0.69 18.39
C GLU A 310 -2.31 0.36 17.25
N ARG A 311 -1.30 0.26 16.38
CA ARG A 311 -1.15 1.13 15.21
C ARG A 311 -2.25 0.98 14.18
N LEU A 312 -2.96 -0.14 14.16
CA LEU A 312 -4.13 -0.32 13.30
C LEU A 312 -5.32 0.54 13.72
N SER A 313 -5.29 1.15 14.93
CA SER A 313 -6.37 2.02 15.41
C SER A 313 -6.34 3.45 14.85
N ILE A 314 -5.29 3.85 14.12
CA ILE A 314 -5.23 5.17 13.49
C ILE A 314 -6.37 5.36 12.46
N PRO A 315 -6.84 6.59 12.24
CA PRO A 315 -7.83 6.88 11.20
C PRO A 315 -7.42 6.37 9.82
N LYS A 316 -8.34 5.73 9.12
CA LYS A 316 -8.09 5.17 7.79
C LYS A 316 -9.24 5.38 6.83
N TYR A 317 -8.89 5.75 5.59
CA TYR A 317 -9.83 5.87 4.49
C TYR A 317 -9.41 4.94 3.37
N ILE A 318 -10.02 3.77 3.30
CA ILE A 318 -9.74 2.73 2.32
C ILE A 318 -10.56 3.01 1.07
N VAL A 319 -9.89 3.17 -0.08
CA VAL A 319 -10.56 3.52 -1.35
C VAL A 319 -10.28 2.42 -2.37
N ASN A 320 -11.29 1.63 -2.67
CA ASN A 320 -11.23 0.49 -3.59
C ASN A 320 -12.02 0.75 -4.87
N ALA A 321 -11.74 -0.02 -5.91
CA ALA A 321 -12.41 0.06 -7.20
C ALA A 321 -13.46 -1.05 -7.32
N SER A 322 -14.67 -0.73 -7.80
CA SER A 322 -15.75 -1.72 -7.91
C SER A 322 -15.51 -2.78 -8.99
N SER A 323 -14.66 -2.47 -9.96
CA SER A 323 -14.36 -3.33 -11.11
C SER A 323 -12.85 -3.55 -11.27
N ASP A 324 -12.17 -3.71 -10.12
CA ASP A 324 -10.71 -3.91 -10.02
C ASP A 324 -10.26 -5.17 -10.75
N ASP A 325 -9.10 -5.09 -11.42
CA ASP A 325 -8.54 -6.21 -12.18
C ASP A 325 -7.79 -7.22 -11.30
N PHE A 326 -7.37 -6.78 -10.09
CA PHE A 326 -6.67 -7.62 -9.10
C PHE A 326 -7.62 -8.15 -8.03
N PHE A 327 -8.47 -7.30 -7.47
CA PHE A 327 -9.21 -7.58 -6.24
C PHE A 327 -10.70 -7.71 -6.50
N LEU A 328 -11.30 -8.76 -5.92
CA LEU A 328 -12.76 -8.91 -5.96
C LEU A 328 -13.44 -7.76 -5.21
N PRO A 329 -14.58 -7.27 -5.69
CA PRO A 329 -15.25 -6.13 -5.09
C PRO A 329 -15.72 -6.36 -3.66
N ASP A 330 -15.90 -7.60 -3.25
CA ASP A 330 -16.37 -7.99 -1.91
C ASP A 330 -15.27 -8.47 -0.96
N ASN A 331 -13.99 -8.23 -1.27
CA ASN A 331 -12.86 -8.60 -0.40
C ASN A 331 -12.88 -7.89 0.95
N ALA A 332 -13.43 -6.68 1.05
CA ALA A 332 -13.57 -5.94 2.30
C ALA A 332 -14.30 -6.76 3.40
N ARG A 333 -15.09 -7.78 3.04
CA ARG A 333 -15.76 -8.69 3.96
C ARG A 333 -14.82 -9.47 4.89
N PHE A 334 -13.55 -9.62 4.51
CA PHE A 334 -12.56 -10.40 5.27
C PHE A 334 -11.81 -9.60 6.33
N TYR A 335 -11.93 -8.26 6.32
CA TYR A 335 -11.11 -7.44 7.20
C TYR A 335 -11.78 -6.17 7.70
N PHE A 336 -12.71 -5.58 6.94
CA PHE A 336 -13.16 -4.21 7.23
C PHE A 336 -13.81 -4.09 8.61
N ASP A 337 -14.69 -5.01 8.98
CA ASP A 337 -15.36 -4.95 10.28
C ASP A 337 -14.40 -5.22 11.45
N GLU A 338 -13.35 -6.01 11.23
CA GLU A 338 -12.35 -6.37 12.25
C GLU A 338 -11.29 -5.28 12.47
N LEU A 339 -11.10 -4.36 11.54
CA LEU A 339 -10.16 -3.25 11.69
C LEU A 339 -10.56 -2.36 12.87
N PRO A 340 -9.65 -2.07 13.82
CA PRO A 340 -9.95 -1.19 14.96
C PRO A 340 -9.92 0.29 14.57
N GLY A 341 -10.46 1.14 15.45
CA GLY A 341 -10.41 2.60 15.32
C GLY A 341 -11.34 3.17 14.25
N GLU A 342 -11.14 4.45 13.94
CA GLU A 342 -11.91 5.15 12.90
C GLU A 342 -11.54 4.62 11.51
N LYS A 343 -12.54 4.16 10.79
CA LYS A 343 -12.36 3.58 9.46
C LYS A 343 -13.49 3.95 8.52
N MET A 344 -13.13 4.24 7.29
CA MET A 344 -14.07 4.49 6.20
C MET A 344 -13.69 3.66 5.00
N LEU A 345 -14.69 3.18 4.27
CA LEU A 345 -14.55 2.53 2.98
C LEU A 345 -15.19 3.41 1.91
N ARG A 346 -14.55 3.51 0.76
CA ARG A 346 -15.14 4.00 -0.49
C ARG A 346 -14.92 2.95 -1.56
N VAL A 347 -15.98 2.53 -2.22
CA VAL A 347 -15.91 1.71 -3.43
C VAL A 347 -16.21 2.63 -4.61
N ALA A 348 -15.19 2.93 -5.42
CA ALA A 348 -15.31 3.82 -6.57
C ALA A 348 -16.06 3.11 -7.71
N PRO A 349 -17.21 3.66 -8.15
CA PRO A 349 -18.07 2.98 -9.13
C PRO A 349 -17.43 2.92 -10.52
N ASN A 350 -17.55 1.77 -11.17
CA ASN A 350 -17.05 1.54 -12.53
C ASN A 350 -15.56 1.89 -12.73
N ALA A 351 -14.78 1.86 -11.66
CA ALA A 351 -13.34 2.03 -11.71
C ALA A 351 -12.64 0.68 -11.82
N SER A 352 -11.68 0.55 -12.75
CA SER A 352 -10.68 -0.51 -12.74
C SER A 352 -9.55 -0.16 -11.76
N HIS A 353 -8.57 -1.04 -11.62
CA HIS A 353 -7.39 -0.80 -10.78
C HIS A 353 -6.71 0.53 -11.10
N TYR A 354 -6.48 0.82 -12.36
CA TYR A 354 -5.89 2.09 -12.82
C TYR A 354 -6.91 3.23 -12.89
N GLY A 355 -8.18 2.92 -13.13
CA GLY A 355 -9.26 3.89 -13.19
C GLY A 355 -9.53 4.60 -11.86
N ILE A 356 -9.00 4.09 -10.76
CA ILE A 356 -9.07 4.71 -9.43
C ILE A 356 -8.49 6.12 -9.41
N SER A 357 -7.54 6.44 -10.30
CA SER A 357 -6.90 7.76 -10.40
C SER A 357 -7.89 8.92 -10.49
N ALA A 358 -9.05 8.70 -11.13
CA ALA A 358 -10.12 9.70 -11.24
C ALA A 358 -10.78 10.06 -9.88
N PHE A 359 -10.60 9.26 -8.85
CA PHE A 359 -11.21 9.42 -7.53
C PHE A 359 -10.22 9.88 -6.44
N VAL A 360 -8.92 9.89 -6.75
CA VAL A 360 -7.84 10.14 -5.79
C VAL A 360 -7.91 11.56 -5.23
N GLU A 361 -7.91 12.57 -6.08
CA GLU A 361 -7.87 13.98 -5.66
C GLU A 361 -9.02 14.31 -4.71
N HIS A 362 -10.25 14.05 -5.13
CA HIS A 362 -11.44 14.31 -4.32
C HIS A 362 -11.41 13.57 -2.98
N SER A 363 -10.98 12.29 -2.98
CA SER A 363 -10.87 11.52 -1.75
C SER A 363 -9.85 12.09 -0.79
N LEU A 364 -8.67 12.45 -1.28
CA LEU A 364 -7.60 13.02 -0.46
C LEU A 364 -7.96 14.40 0.08
N VAL A 365 -8.57 15.26 -0.74
CA VAL A 365 -9.01 16.60 -0.31
C VAL A 365 -10.00 16.49 0.83
N ALA A 366 -11.06 15.69 0.67
CA ALA A 366 -12.11 15.57 1.68
C ALA A 366 -11.58 14.94 2.99
N PHE A 367 -10.79 13.88 2.89
CA PHE A 367 -10.19 13.20 4.04
C PHE A 367 -9.20 14.09 4.79
N THR A 368 -8.27 14.72 4.05
CA THR A 368 -7.25 15.61 4.62
C THR A 368 -7.87 16.81 5.33
N ASN A 369 -8.89 17.43 4.72
CA ASN A 369 -9.61 18.55 5.34
C ASN A 369 -10.26 18.18 6.67
N ARG A 370 -10.91 17.01 6.76
CA ARG A 370 -11.48 16.54 8.03
C ARG A 370 -10.43 16.38 9.12
N LEU A 371 -9.29 15.74 8.78
CA LEU A 371 -8.20 15.52 9.71
C LEU A 371 -7.51 16.81 10.15
N GLN A 372 -7.32 17.77 9.24
CA GLN A 372 -6.76 19.09 9.57
C GLN A 372 -7.69 19.92 10.46
N GLN A 373 -8.98 19.83 10.22
CA GLN A 373 -10.00 20.51 11.02
C GLN A 373 -10.36 19.76 12.31
N GLN A 374 -9.72 18.61 12.57
CA GLN A 374 -10.00 17.75 13.73
C GLN A 374 -11.48 17.35 13.83
N ARG A 375 -12.16 17.24 12.68
CA ARG A 375 -13.54 16.76 12.62
C ARG A 375 -13.58 15.24 12.70
N PRO A 376 -14.52 14.65 13.47
CA PRO A 376 -14.70 13.20 13.49
C PRO A 376 -14.95 12.63 12.09
N LEU A 377 -14.41 11.46 11.82
CA LEU A 377 -14.72 10.76 10.58
C LEU A 377 -16.12 10.16 10.66
N PRO A 378 -16.94 10.23 9.59
CA PRO A 378 -18.25 9.61 9.58
C PRO A 378 -18.11 8.09 9.64
N SER A 379 -18.92 7.45 10.45
CA SER A 379 -19.03 5.99 10.48
C SER A 379 -20.29 5.55 9.78
N LEU A 380 -20.17 4.48 9.00
CA LEU A 380 -21.27 3.74 8.40
C LEU A 380 -21.21 2.30 8.93
N LYS A 381 -22.20 1.95 9.73
CA LYS A 381 -22.41 0.56 10.14
C LYS A 381 -23.43 -0.08 9.20
N SER A 382 -23.10 -1.22 8.64
CA SER A 382 -24.00 -1.96 7.77
C SER A 382 -24.11 -3.41 8.20
N VAL A 383 -25.32 -3.95 8.14
CA VAL A 383 -25.61 -5.35 8.49
C VAL A 383 -26.47 -5.97 7.39
N VAL A 384 -26.05 -7.12 6.90
CA VAL A 384 -26.79 -7.90 5.92
C VAL A 384 -27.66 -8.93 6.64
N GLN A 385 -28.95 -8.87 6.43
CA GLN A 385 -29.94 -9.80 7.02
C GLN A 385 -30.55 -10.65 5.90
N PRO A 386 -30.41 -11.98 5.94
CA PRO A 386 -31.03 -12.86 4.94
C PRO A 386 -32.56 -12.70 4.94
N GLU A 387 -33.14 -12.66 3.74
CA GLU A 387 -34.60 -12.61 3.50
C GLU A 387 -35.00 -13.58 2.37
N ALA A 388 -36.27 -13.85 2.23
CA ALA A 388 -36.77 -14.67 1.12
C ALA A 388 -36.45 -14.01 -0.22
N GLY A 389 -35.70 -14.69 -1.08
CA GLY A 389 -35.30 -14.20 -2.40
C GLY A 389 -34.15 -13.21 -2.40
N GLY A 390 -33.41 -13.07 -1.27
CA GLY A 390 -32.24 -12.19 -1.21
C GLY A 390 -31.78 -11.86 0.20
N ALA A 391 -31.54 -10.56 0.45
CA ALA A 391 -31.16 -10.06 1.74
C ALA A 391 -31.62 -8.59 1.90
N ARG A 392 -31.58 -8.08 3.10
CA ARG A 392 -31.77 -6.67 3.44
C ARG A 392 -30.44 -6.11 3.98
N LEU A 393 -29.97 -5.02 3.40
CA LEU A 393 -28.85 -4.25 3.88
C LEU A 393 -29.39 -3.12 4.77
N ALA A 394 -29.22 -3.27 6.08
CA ALA A 394 -29.52 -2.24 7.06
C ALA A 394 -28.29 -1.36 7.30
N MET A 395 -28.45 -0.05 7.26
CA MET A 395 -27.39 0.94 7.39
C MET A 395 -27.70 1.94 8.48
N ASN A 396 -26.67 2.30 9.26
CA ASN A 396 -26.75 3.38 10.26
C ASN A 396 -25.54 4.31 10.10
N PHE A 397 -25.81 5.59 9.96
CA PHE A 397 -24.81 6.65 9.76
C PHE A 397 -24.62 7.47 11.03
N SER A 398 -23.39 7.79 11.41
CA SER A 398 -23.11 8.70 12.54
C SER A 398 -23.50 10.15 12.26
N GLU A 399 -23.56 10.55 10.99
CA GLU A 399 -24.06 11.83 10.50
C GLU A 399 -24.92 11.60 9.23
N PRO A 400 -25.99 12.38 8.99
CA PRO A 400 -26.87 12.15 7.85
C PRO A 400 -26.15 12.46 6.53
N PRO A 401 -26.18 11.55 5.54
CA PRO A 401 -25.66 11.82 4.20
C PRO A 401 -26.59 12.78 3.45
N THR A 402 -26.02 13.57 2.53
CA THR A 402 -26.77 14.46 1.64
C THR A 402 -27.24 13.78 0.36
N LYS A 403 -26.58 12.65 0.02
CA LYS A 403 -26.94 11.86 -1.16
C LYS A 403 -26.62 10.39 -0.89
N LEU A 404 -27.51 9.51 -1.40
CA LEU A 404 -27.36 8.07 -1.36
C LEU A 404 -27.57 7.48 -2.74
N VAL A 405 -26.63 6.66 -3.18
CA VAL A 405 -26.71 5.97 -4.47
C VAL A 405 -26.50 4.47 -4.24
N GLN A 406 -27.45 3.66 -4.64
CA GLN A 406 -27.25 2.23 -4.76
C GLN A 406 -26.58 1.95 -6.10
N TRP A 407 -25.45 1.27 -6.05
CA TRP A 407 -24.74 0.76 -7.21
C TRP A 407 -24.95 -0.74 -7.33
N ARG A 408 -25.31 -1.21 -8.51
CA ARG A 408 -25.57 -2.62 -8.77
C ARG A 408 -25.02 -3.06 -10.11
N ALA A 409 -24.26 -4.16 -10.11
CA ALA A 409 -23.82 -4.85 -11.32
C ALA A 409 -24.42 -6.27 -11.36
N HIS A 410 -24.56 -6.82 -12.56
CA HIS A 410 -25.05 -8.16 -12.77
C HIS A 410 -24.21 -8.88 -13.82
N ASN A 411 -23.75 -10.09 -13.50
CA ASN A 411 -23.10 -10.99 -14.46
C ASN A 411 -23.90 -12.30 -14.52
N LEU A 412 -24.43 -12.60 -15.71
CA LEU A 412 -25.32 -13.74 -15.95
C LEU A 412 -24.60 -15.10 -15.91
N THR A 413 -23.29 -15.12 -16.12
CA THR A 413 -22.53 -16.35 -16.36
C THR A 413 -21.48 -16.62 -15.29
N ASP A 414 -20.82 -15.60 -14.79
CA ASP A 414 -19.64 -15.73 -13.95
C ASP A 414 -19.68 -14.80 -12.74
N ARG A 415 -18.97 -15.15 -11.66
CA ARG A 415 -18.78 -14.30 -10.48
C ARG A 415 -17.63 -13.31 -10.71
N ASP A 416 -17.67 -12.62 -11.84
CA ASP A 416 -16.63 -11.71 -12.31
C ASP A 416 -17.25 -10.34 -12.60
N PHE A 417 -16.74 -9.31 -11.90
CA PHE A 417 -17.25 -7.94 -12.00
C PHE A 417 -16.21 -6.98 -12.56
N ARG A 418 -15.13 -7.49 -13.15
CA ARG A 418 -14.07 -6.69 -13.76
C ARG A 418 -14.59 -5.89 -14.96
N GLN A 419 -14.10 -4.64 -15.08
CA GLN A 419 -14.43 -3.76 -16.21
C GLN A 419 -14.06 -4.38 -17.57
N PRO A 420 -12.88 -5.02 -17.75
CA PRO A 420 -12.53 -5.68 -19.01
C PRO A 420 -13.49 -6.80 -19.44
N CYS A 421 -14.27 -7.34 -18.51
CA CYS A 421 -15.29 -8.34 -18.79
C CYS A 421 -16.65 -7.74 -19.23
N GLY A 422 -16.68 -6.43 -19.46
CA GLY A 422 -17.88 -5.72 -19.92
C GLY A 422 -18.93 -5.50 -18.84
N ILE A 423 -18.58 -5.65 -17.57
CA ILE A 423 -19.50 -5.47 -16.45
C ILE A 423 -19.51 -4.01 -16.01
N HIS A 424 -20.72 -3.47 -15.83
CA HIS A 424 -20.92 -2.09 -15.35
C HIS A 424 -21.91 -2.06 -14.19
N TYR A 425 -21.63 -1.19 -13.22
CA TYR A 425 -22.54 -0.89 -12.13
C TYR A 425 -23.50 0.21 -12.56
N GLU A 426 -24.79 -0.04 -12.39
CA GLU A 426 -25.87 0.91 -12.61
C GLU A 426 -26.20 1.66 -11.32
N ALA A 427 -26.42 2.97 -11.43
CA ALA A 427 -26.73 3.84 -10.32
C ALA A 427 -28.24 3.96 -10.13
N THR A 428 -28.71 3.85 -8.90
CA THR A 428 -30.07 4.19 -8.51
C THR A 428 -30.01 5.18 -7.34
N ASP A 429 -30.58 6.38 -7.53
CA ASP A 429 -30.70 7.35 -6.44
C ASP A 429 -31.74 6.84 -5.44
N ILE A 430 -31.32 6.65 -4.18
CA ILE A 430 -32.14 6.20 -3.08
C ILE A 430 -32.19 7.22 -1.95
N SER A 431 -31.78 8.47 -2.23
CA SER A 431 -31.78 9.56 -1.26
C SER A 431 -33.19 9.77 -0.70
N GLN A 432 -33.28 9.79 0.64
CA GLN A 432 -34.52 10.11 1.33
C GLN A 432 -34.33 11.41 2.11
N PRO A 433 -35.39 12.21 2.25
CA PRO A 433 -35.25 13.54 2.83
C PRO A 433 -34.83 13.58 4.30
N GLU A 434 -35.02 12.49 5.07
CA GLU A 434 -34.71 12.44 6.50
C GLU A 434 -34.43 11.01 6.95
N GLY A 435 -33.36 10.83 7.74
CA GLY A 435 -33.08 9.58 8.48
C GLY A 435 -31.59 9.15 8.45
N GLN A 436 -31.15 8.57 9.57
CA GLN A 436 -29.83 7.95 9.71
C GLN A 436 -29.88 6.43 9.54
N ASP A 437 -31.05 5.84 9.72
CA ASP A 437 -31.31 4.41 9.60
C ASP A 437 -32.01 4.11 8.28
N LEU A 438 -31.34 3.36 7.41
CA LEU A 438 -31.80 3.06 6.07
C LEU A 438 -31.74 1.56 5.79
N ASN A 439 -32.68 1.09 4.98
CA ASN A 439 -32.73 -0.30 4.55
C ASN A 439 -32.84 -0.40 3.03
N VAL A 440 -32.01 -1.26 2.43
CA VAL A 440 -32.01 -1.53 1.00
C VAL A 440 -32.20 -3.01 0.75
N ALA A 441 -33.14 -3.36 -0.13
CA ALA A 441 -33.36 -4.75 -0.52
C ALA A 441 -32.28 -5.17 -1.52
N LEU A 442 -31.61 -6.29 -1.22
CA LEU A 442 -30.65 -6.95 -2.09
C LEU A 442 -31.34 -8.18 -2.68
N LYS A 443 -31.64 -8.15 -3.98
CA LYS A 443 -32.31 -9.27 -4.65
C LYS A 443 -31.28 -10.25 -5.19
N THR A 444 -31.45 -11.53 -4.87
CA THR A 444 -30.74 -12.61 -5.56
C THR A 444 -31.23 -12.69 -7.00
N PRO A 445 -30.35 -12.64 -7.99
CA PRO A 445 -30.74 -12.76 -9.40
C PRO A 445 -31.23 -14.19 -9.70
N GLU A 446 -32.13 -14.35 -10.68
CA GLU A 446 -32.58 -15.65 -11.15
C GLU A 446 -31.45 -16.47 -11.78
N GLN A 447 -30.44 -15.79 -12.36
CA GLN A 447 -29.29 -16.40 -13.00
C GLN A 447 -28.04 -15.56 -12.73
N GLY A 448 -26.89 -16.23 -12.51
CA GLY A 448 -25.58 -15.58 -12.31
C GLY A 448 -25.44 -14.93 -10.94
N TRP A 449 -24.70 -13.84 -10.89
CA TRP A 449 -24.37 -13.11 -9.66
C TRP A 449 -24.64 -11.62 -9.80
N SER A 450 -25.01 -10.98 -8.70
CA SER A 450 -25.20 -9.55 -8.61
C SER A 450 -24.36 -8.97 -7.47
N ALA A 451 -23.54 -7.97 -7.79
CA ALA A 451 -22.77 -7.19 -6.82
C ALA A 451 -23.51 -5.88 -6.52
N THR A 452 -23.71 -5.55 -5.25
CA THR A 452 -24.45 -4.35 -4.83
C THR A 452 -23.79 -3.69 -3.62
N TYR A 453 -23.73 -2.35 -3.63
CA TYR A 453 -23.32 -1.55 -2.48
C TYR A 453 -24.05 -0.20 -2.49
N VAL A 454 -23.95 0.53 -1.40
CA VAL A 454 -24.50 1.89 -1.28
C VAL A 454 -23.38 2.88 -1.03
N GLU A 455 -23.32 3.91 -1.86
CA GLU A 455 -22.44 5.07 -1.74
C GLU A 455 -23.21 6.22 -1.07
N ALA A 456 -22.58 6.86 -0.09
CA ALA A 456 -23.12 7.99 0.66
C ALA A 456 -22.19 9.20 0.55
N THR A 457 -22.73 10.36 0.13
CA THR A 457 -22.01 11.63 0.11
C THR A 457 -22.38 12.44 1.33
N MET A 458 -21.38 12.91 2.08
CA MET A 458 -21.55 13.77 3.24
C MET A 458 -21.66 15.23 2.84
N ALA A 459 -22.12 16.09 3.76
CA ALA A 459 -22.31 17.53 3.50
C ALA A 459 -21.03 18.28 3.08
N ASP A 460 -19.86 17.81 3.45
CA ASP A 460 -18.57 18.37 3.05
C ASP A 460 -17.95 17.72 1.81
N GLY A 461 -18.72 16.87 1.14
CA GLY A 461 -18.29 16.19 -0.08
C GLY A 461 -17.53 14.89 0.16
N LEU A 462 -17.23 14.49 1.43
CA LEU A 462 -16.63 13.20 1.67
C LEU A 462 -17.58 12.08 1.26
N VAL A 463 -17.05 11.06 0.58
CA VAL A 463 -17.83 9.93 0.08
C VAL A 463 -17.42 8.66 0.81
N ILE A 464 -18.36 7.94 1.36
CA ILE A 464 -18.16 6.62 1.97
C ILE A 464 -19.13 5.60 1.37
N SER A 465 -18.84 4.31 1.53
CA SER A 465 -19.73 3.25 1.05
C SER A 465 -19.83 2.08 2.03
N THR A 466 -20.87 1.29 1.86
CA THR A 466 -20.91 -0.06 2.44
C THR A 466 -19.90 -0.96 1.75
N PRO A 467 -19.44 -2.06 2.38
CA PRO A 467 -18.84 -3.17 1.65
C PRO A 467 -19.79 -3.68 0.55
N VAL A 468 -19.20 -4.17 -0.55
CA VAL A 468 -19.98 -4.78 -1.64
C VAL A 468 -20.53 -6.10 -1.20
N GLN A 469 -21.81 -6.35 -1.53
CA GLN A 469 -22.50 -7.62 -1.30
C GLN A 469 -22.71 -8.33 -2.62
N VAL A 470 -22.23 -9.57 -2.73
CA VAL A 470 -22.43 -10.41 -3.92
C VAL A 470 -23.44 -11.51 -3.61
N LEU A 471 -24.51 -11.57 -4.40
CA LEU A 471 -25.57 -12.58 -4.26
C LEU A 471 -25.78 -13.33 -5.57
N PRO A 472 -26.03 -14.66 -5.50
CA PRO A 472 -25.95 -15.51 -4.32
C PRO A 472 -24.53 -15.57 -3.76
N ASP A 473 -24.37 -15.80 -2.44
CA ASP A 473 -23.05 -15.99 -1.82
C ASP A 473 -22.55 -17.43 -2.07
N THR A 474 -22.25 -17.71 -3.33
CA THR A 474 -21.80 -19.02 -3.82
C THR A 474 -20.67 -18.81 -4.84
N TYR A 475 -19.91 -19.87 -5.08
CA TYR A 475 -18.87 -19.89 -6.11
C TYR A 475 -19.34 -20.64 -7.35
N PRO A 476 -18.82 -20.30 -8.55
CA PRO A 476 -19.06 -21.08 -9.75
C PRO A 476 -18.46 -22.49 -9.60
N THR A 477 -19.18 -23.49 -10.12
CA THR A 477 -18.73 -24.89 -10.14
C THR A 477 -18.00 -25.26 -11.43
N TRP A 478 -17.77 -24.28 -12.29
CA TRP A 478 -17.08 -24.41 -13.57
C TRP A 478 -15.99 -23.36 -13.69
N THR A 479 -14.99 -23.63 -14.54
CA THR A 479 -14.00 -22.63 -14.92
C THR A 479 -14.63 -21.68 -15.96
N PRO A 480 -14.55 -20.35 -15.77
CA PRO A 480 -15.13 -19.39 -16.69
C PRO A 480 -14.62 -19.53 -18.13
N LYS A 481 -15.50 -19.38 -19.11
CA LYS A 481 -15.13 -19.31 -20.51
C LYS A 481 -14.52 -17.93 -20.79
N GLN A 482 -13.30 -17.93 -21.28
CA GLN A 482 -12.59 -16.71 -21.64
C GLN A 482 -12.98 -16.27 -23.06
N ILE A 483 -13.69 -15.16 -23.18
CA ILE A 483 -14.17 -14.65 -24.45
C ILE A 483 -13.24 -13.56 -24.99
N GLU A 484 -12.85 -12.61 -24.13
CA GLU A 484 -12.03 -11.45 -24.49
C GLU A 484 -10.61 -11.56 -23.92
N PRO A 485 -9.56 -11.12 -24.66
CA PRO A 485 -8.17 -11.19 -24.18
C PRO A 485 -7.92 -10.53 -22.82
N ALA A 486 -8.57 -9.40 -22.56
CA ALA A 486 -8.39 -8.64 -21.30
C ALA A 486 -9.17 -9.24 -20.12
N CYS A 487 -10.20 -10.06 -20.38
CA CYS A 487 -11.00 -10.75 -19.38
C CYS A 487 -10.50 -12.18 -19.10
N LYS A 488 -9.24 -12.49 -19.45
CA LYS A 488 -8.68 -13.84 -19.27
C LYS A 488 -8.36 -14.12 -17.81
N ASN A 489 -8.45 -15.41 -17.48
CA ASN A 489 -7.93 -16.00 -16.26
C ASN A 489 -6.72 -16.87 -16.56
N LEU A 490 -5.88 -17.06 -15.57
CA LEU A 490 -4.72 -17.95 -15.58
C LEU A 490 -5.14 -19.28 -14.96
N LEU A 491 -4.90 -20.36 -15.65
CA LEU A 491 -5.19 -21.72 -15.18
C LEU A 491 -3.96 -22.31 -14.53
N ASP A 492 -4.13 -23.02 -13.41
CA ASP A 492 -3.06 -23.81 -12.83
C ASP A 492 -2.75 -24.98 -13.77
N GLY A 493 -1.51 -25.02 -14.29
CA GLY A 493 -1.03 -26.07 -15.19
C GLY A 493 -1.07 -25.72 -16.69
N ALA A 494 -1.29 -24.45 -17.06
CA ALA A 494 -1.13 -23.96 -18.43
C ALA A 494 0.26 -23.35 -18.67
#